data_7be28a4fafd79113bb792e49787aea44
#
_entry.id   7be28a4fafd79113bb792e49787aea44
#
_cell.length_a   1.000
_cell.length_b   1.000
_cell.length_c   1.000
_cell.angle_alpha   90.00
_cell.angle_beta   90.00
_cell.angle_gamma   90.00
#
_symmetry.space_group_name_H-M   'P 1'
#
loop_
_entity.id
_entity.type
_entity.pdbx_description
1 polymer ?
#
loop_
_entity_poly.entity_id
_entity_poly.type
_entity_poly.pdbx_seq_one_letter_code
_entity_poly.pdbx_strand_id
1 'polypeptide(L)'
;MQNISLYKKFFPEIDGEVKEVEKDYIYKTPGKFPVKFETSIPTLEMISQILEEVLLIEKSEAVAYVGFQKISRAEAVCDRYHRIADKIKKVYMFGEKDKILKPHPNIEFVYLPPKHDLIREWFLLIDHPKRKSMLVAYDLDGFGKYEDEKKRNFIGFKTNNPLLVKKGIRLIKTII
;
A
#
# COMPACT_ATOMS: atom_id res chain seq x y z
N MET A 1 20.94 -0.48 0.67
CA MET A 1 19.57 -0.74 1.17
C MET A 1 19.35 -2.25 1.13
N GLN A 2 18.83 -2.83 2.21
CA GLN A 2 18.50 -4.25 2.28
C GLN A 2 17.34 -4.56 1.32
N ASN A 3 17.43 -5.63 0.54
CA ASN A 3 16.32 -6.08 -0.30
C ASN A 3 15.30 -6.84 0.55
N ILE A 4 14.07 -6.35 0.61
CA ILE A 4 12.97 -6.94 1.38
C ILE A 4 11.72 -7.06 0.51
N SER A 5 10.84 -7.99 0.88
CA SER A 5 9.51 -8.17 0.29
C SER A 5 8.49 -8.42 1.40
N LEU A 6 7.48 -7.59 1.48
CA LEU A 6 6.35 -7.78 2.38
C LEU A 6 5.49 -8.96 1.90
N TYR A 7 5.26 -9.06 0.59
CA TYR A 7 4.47 -10.14 0.02
C TYR A 7 5.11 -11.52 0.28
N LYS A 8 6.38 -11.70 -0.11
CA LYS A 8 7.08 -12.98 0.08
C LYS A 8 7.16 -13.38 1.55
N LYS A 9 7.28 -12.39 2.45
CA LYS A 9 7.41 -12.63 3.89
C LYS A 9 6.08 -13.01 4.54
N PHE A 10 5.00 -12.30 4.24
CA PHE A 10 3.76 -12.40 5.02
C PHE A 10 2.65 -13.18 4.33
N PHE A 11 2.59 -13.21 2.99
CA PHE A 11 1.53 -13.92 2.27
C PHE A 11 1.43 -15.42 2.65
N PRO A 12 2.54 -16.16 2.81
CA PRO A 12 2.48 -17.56 3.26
C PRO A 12 2.05 -17.74 4.73
N GLU A 13 2.23 -16.70 5.57
CA GLU A 13 1.85 -16.74 6.99
C GLU A 13 0.36 -16.48 7.22
N ILE A 14 -0.37 -16.06 6.18
CA ILE A 14 -1.79 -15.71 6.26
C ILE A 14 -2.63 -16.85 5.75
N ASP A 15 -3.53 -17.36 6.60
CA ASP A 15 -4.49 -18.37 6.24
C ASP A 15 -5.60 -17.83 5.35
N GLY A 16 -6.18 -18.70 4.55
CA GLY A 16 -7.31 -18.40 3.69
C GLY A 16 -7.05 -18.68 2.20
N GLU A 17 -8.11 -18.82 1.47
CA GLU A 17 -8.09 -19.01 0.02
C GLU A 17 -8.00 -17.66 -0.71
N VAL A 18 -7.32 -17.65 -1.84
CA VAL A 18 -7.29 -16.48 -2.74
C VAL A 18 -8.62 -16.38 -3.46
N LYS A 19 -9.27 -15.22 -3.40
CA LYS A 19 -10.52 -14.92 -4.10
C LYS A 19 -10.30 -13.80 -5.10
N GLU A 20 -10.84 -13.96 -6.30
CA GLU A 20 -10.92 -12.87 -7.26
C GLU A 20 -11.92 -11.82 -6.76
N VAL A 21 -11.50 -10.56 -6.78
CA VAL A 21 -12.28 -9.43 -6.28
C VAL A 21 -12.27 -8.31 -7.32
N GLU A 22 -13.46 -7.83 -7.65
CA GLU A 22 -13.67 -6.65 -8.47
C GLU A 22 -14.39 -5.54 -7.68
N LYS A 23 -14.44 -4.34 -8.24
CA LYS A 23 -15.09 -3.18 -7.60
C LYS A 23 -16.51 -3.49 -7.13
N ASP A 24 -17.28 -4.19 -7.93
CA ASP A 24 -18.67 -4.54 -7.63
C ASP A 24 -18.82 -5.39 -6.36
N TYR A 25 -17.85 -6.26 -6.08
CA TYR A 25 -17.83 -7.05 -4.85
C TYR A 25 -17.77 -6.17 -3.61
N ILE A 26 -16.97 -5.11 -3.64
CA ILE A 26 -16.79 -4.19 -2.51
C ILE A 26 -18.07 -3.44 -2.22
N TYR A 27 -18.80 -3.00 -3.26
CA TYR A 27 -20.07 -2.30 -3.10
C TYR A 27 -21.20 -3.19 -2.61
N LYS A 28 -21.25 -4.46 -3.10
CA LYS A 28 -22.31 -5.42 -2.76
C LYS A 28 -22.14 -6.06 -1.38
N THR A 29 -20.91 -6.10 -0.87
CA THR A 29 -20.57 -6.74 0.42
C THR A 29 -19.73 -5.82 1.31
N PRO A 30 -20.29 -4.68 1.77
CA PRO A 30 -19.55 -3.76 2.63
C PRO A 30 -19.04 -4.48 3.90
N GLY A 31 -17.75 -4.30 4.20
CA GLY A 31 -17.12 -4.91 5.37
C GLY A 31 -16.71 -6.38 5.25
N LYS A 32 -17.00 -7.04 4.14
CA LYS A 32 -16.63 -8.45 3.87
C LYS A 32 -15.55 -8.56 2.81
N PHE A 33 -14.40 -7.96 3.05
CA PHE A 33 -13.28 -8.10 2.13
C PHE A 33 -12.50 -9.39 2.41
N PRO A 34 -12.19 -10.22 1.41
CA PRO A 34 -11.41 -11.43 1.61
C PRO A 34 -10.00 -11.11 2.09
N VAL A 35 -9.46 -11.97 2.96
CA VAL A 35 -8.11 -11.79 3.52
C VAL A 35 -7.05 -11.91 2.45
N LYS A 36 -7.17 -12.89 1.56
CA LYS A 36 -6.34 -13.07 0.37
C LYS A 36 -7.17 -12.85 -0.90
N PHE A 37 -6.61 -12.14 -1.85
CA PHE A 37 -7.33 -11.75 -3.06
C PHE A 37 -6.43 -11.70 -4.29
N GLU A 38 -7.05 -11.79 -5.46
CA GLU A 38 -6.48 -11.40 -6.74
C GLU A 38 -7.38 -10.33 -7.36
N THR A 39 -6.80 -9.25 -7.88
CA THR A 39 -7.55 -8.10 -8.36
C THR A 39 -6.75 -7.21 -9.31
N SER A 40 -7.40 -6.23 -9.89
CA SER A 40 -6.81 -5.21 -10.77
C SER A 40 -6.52 -3.90 -10.05
N ILE A 41 -5.81 -2.99 -10.71
CA ILE A 41 -5.46 -1.66 -10.19
C ILE A 41 -6.68 -0.85 -9.73
N PRO A 42 -7.78 -0.73 -10.51
CA PRO A 42 -8.92 0.06 -10.07
C PRO A 42 -9.54 -0.38 -8.75
N THR A 43 -9.51 -1.68 -8.47
CA THR A 43 -9.99 -2.23 -7.19
C THR A 43 -9.01 -1.94 -6.06
N LEU A 44 -7.69 -2.06 -6.30
CA LEU A 44 -6.66 -1.71 -5.31
C LEU A 44 -6.71 -0.22 -4.95
N GLU A 45 -6.92 0.65 -5.92
CA GLU A 45 -7.10 2.09 -5.68
C GLU A 45 -8.27 2.36 -4.72
N MET A 46 -9.40 1.68 -4.94
CA MET A 46 -10.59 1.82 -4.08
C MET A 46 -10.31 1.29 -2.66
N ILE A 47 -9.70 0.13 -2.52
CA ILE A 47 -9.37 -0.45 -1.20
C ILE A 47 -8.42 0.47 -0.45
N SER A 48 -7.37 0.96 -1.12
CA SER A 48 -6.40 1.88 -0.54
C SER A 48 -7.09 3.15 -0.05
N GLN A 49 -7.98 3.74 -0.87
CA GLN A 49 -8.72 4.93 -0.49
C GLN A 49 -9.58 4.71 0.76
N ILE A 50 -10.29 3.59 0.86
CA ILE A 50 -11.09 3.24 2.05
C ILE A 50 -10.21 3.16 3.30
N LEU A 51 -9.03 2.56 3.21
CA LEU A 51 -8.09 2.48 4.32
C LEU A 51 -7.51 3.85 4.70
N GLU A 52 -7.24 4.69 3.72
CA GLU A 52 -6.70 6.04 3.90
C GLU A 52 -7.70 7.00 4.54
N GLU A 53 -9.00 6.83 4.34
CA GLU A 53 -10.05 7.69 4.90
C GLU A 53 -9.98 7.79 6.43
N VAL A 54 -9.58 6.72 7.10
CA VAL A 54 -9.39 6.70 8.55
C VAL A 54 -8.35 7.74 9.01
N LEU A 55 -7.37 8.03 8.18
CA LEU A 55 -6.30 9.00 8.47
C LEU A 55 -6.75 10.46 8.28
N LEU A 56 -7.89 10.66 7.61
CA LEU A 56 -8.45 11.99 7.35
C LEU A 56 -9.47 12.44 8.41
N ILE A 57 -9.93 11.53 9.28
CA ILE A 57 -11.00 11.83 10.25
C ILE A 57 -10.54 12.85 11.29
N GLU A 58 -9.41 12.60 11.94
CA GLU A 58 -8.89 13.43 13.02
C GLU A 58 -7.36 13.49 13.03
N LYS A 59 -6.79 14.49 13.70
CA LYS A 59 -5.35 14.53 13.95
C LYS A 59 -4.94 13.38 14.85
N SER A 60 -3.83 12.72 14.51
CA SER A 60 -3.33 11.58 15.29
C SER A 60 -1.81 11.42 15.18
N GLU A 61 -1.23 10.61 16.05
CA GLU A 61 0.18 10.19 16.00
C GLU A 61 0.43 9.04 15.00
N ALA A 62 -0.51 8.81 14.08
CA ALA A 62 -0.38 7.74 13.09
C ALA A 62 0.82 7.96 12.16
N VAL A 63 1.39 6.85 11.71
CA VAL A 63 2.40 6.82 10.64
C VAL A 63 1.88 5.91 9.53
N ALA A 64 1.98 6.37 8.29
CA ALA A 64 1.63 5.61 7.11
C ALA A 64 2.88 5.28 6.27
N TYR A 65 2.95 4.04 5.80
CA TYR A 65 3.99 3.55 4.89
C TYR A 65 3.30 3.07 3.63
N VAL A 66 3.57 3.72 2.49
CA VAL A 66 2.85 3.46 1.24
C VAL A 66 3.80 3.22 0.07
N GLY A 67 3.60 2.12 -0.64
CA GLY A 67 4.37 1.72 -1.81
C GLY A 67 3.60 1.95 -3.10
N PHE A 68 4.18 2.75 -3.97
CA PHE A 68 3.62 3.10 -5.28
C PHE A 68 4.30 2.39 -6.45
N GLN A 69 5.27 1.51 -6.21
CA GLN A 69 6.15 0.92 -7.21
C GLN A 69 7.06 1.97 -7.89
N LYS A 70 6.49 3.01 -8.50
CA LYS A 70 7.15 4.21 -9.04
C LYS A 70 6.58 5.46 -8.39
N ILE A 71 7.41 6.43 -8.09
CA ILE A 71 6.97 7.69 -7.44
C ILE A 71 6.00 8.47 -8.32
N SER A 72 6.14 8.43 -9.64
CA SER A 72 5.21 9.06 -10.57
C SER A 72 3.76 8.62 -10.38
N ARG A 73 3.53 7.40 -9.91
CA ARG A 73 2.16 6.88 -9.67
C ARG A 73 1.46 7.54 -8.48
N ALA A 74 2.21 8.13 -7.57
CA ALA A 74 1.63 8.91 -6.46
C ALA A 74 1.11 10.28 -6.90
N GLU A 75 1.42 10.75 -8.11
CA GLU A 75 1.03 12.08 -8.58
C GLU A 75 -0.50 12.28 -8.55
N ALA A 76 -1.26 11.30 -9.04
CA ALA A 76 -2.72 11.36 -9.08
C ALA A 76 -3.38 11.47 -7.69
N VAL A 77 -2.68 11.08 -6.64
CA VAL A 77 -3.17 11.09 -5.25
C VAL A 77 -2.37 12.03 -4.34
N CYS A 78 -1.48 12.83 -4.90
CA CYS A 78 -0.57 13.70 -4.17
C CYS A 78 -1.33 14.65 -3.22
N ASP A 79 -2.37 15.32 -3.70
CA ASP A 79 -3.17 16.25 -2.89
C ASP A 79 -3.88 15.53 -1.72
N ARG A 80 -4.35 14.30 -1.94
CA ARG A 80 -4.93 13.50 -0.85
C ARG A 80 -3.88 13.16 0.21
N TYR A 81 -2.70 12.77 -0.19
CA TYR A 81 -1.60 12.46 0.75
C TYR A 81 -1.07 13.70 1.47
N HIS A 82 -1.10 14.88 0.85
CA HIS A 82 -0.81 16.13 1.54
C HIS A 82 -1.83 16.38 2.66
N ARG A 83 -3.13 16.21 2.39
CA ARG A 83 -4.18 16.35 3.42
C ARG A 83 -4.05 15.31 4.55
N ILE A 84 -3.65 14.07 4.21
CA ILE A 84 -3.33 13.05 5.21
C ILE A 84 -2.15 13.49 6.06
N ALA A 85 -1.06 13.95 5.43
CA ALA A 85 0.16 14.38 6.11
C ALA A 85 -0.04 15.60 7.03
N ASP A 86 -1.05 16.44 6.76
CA ASP A 86 -1.47 17.52 7.67
C ASP A 86 -2.10 17.01 8.97
N LYS A 87 -2.59 15.76 8.97
CA LYS A 87 -3.33 15.17 10.09
C LYS A 87 -2.58 14.12 10.88
N ILE A 88 -1.57 13.49 10.28
CA ILE A 88 -0.82 12.41 10.93
C ILE A 88 0.65 12.80 11.13
N LYS A 89 1.34 12.05 11.94
CA LYS A 89 2.73 12.33 12.30
C LYS A 89 3.68 12.24 11.11
N LYS A 90 3.53 11.24 10.25
CA LYS A 90 4.45 11.00 9.14
C LYS A 90 3.85 10.09 8.07
N VAL A 91 4.20 10.37 6.82
CA VAL A 91 3.96 9.50 5.67
C VAL A 91 5.31 9.16 5.05
N TYR A 92 5.60 7.88 4.86
CA TYR A 92 6.72 7.39 4.07
C TYR A 92 6.20 6.86 2.74
N MET A 93 6.68 7.44 1.63
CA MET A 93 6.30 7.03 0.28
C MET A 93 7.46 6.32 -0.41
N PHE A 94 7.23 5.05 -0.77
CA PHE A 94 8.24 4.18 -1.37
C PHE A 94 8.00 4.00 -2.86
N GLY A 95 9.06 4.04 -3.64
CA GLY A 95 9.02 3.74 -5.07
C GLY A 95 10.33 4.01 -5.77
N GLU A 96 10.47 3.51 -6.99
CA GLU A 96 11.56 3.88 -7.88
C GLU A 96 11.49 5.37 -8.20
N LYS A 97 12.65 6.05 -8.17
CA LYS A 97 12.72 7.49 -8.43
C LYS A 97 12.65 7.78 -9.93
N ASP A 98 11.44 7.98 -10.42
CA ASP A 98 11.19 8.36 -11.83
C ASP A 98 10.57 9.76 -11.96
N LYS A 99 10.18 10.38 -10.86
CA LYS A 99 9.61 11.73 -10.81
C LYS A 99 9.90 12.41 -9.47
N ILE A 100 9.91 13.73 -9.45
CA ILE A 100 9.94 14.55 -8.23
C ILE A 100 8.53 15.11 -8.03
N LEU A 101 7.95 14.84 -6.88
CA LEU A 101 6.63 15.35 -6.50
C LEU A 101 6.77 16.53 -5.54
N LYS A 102 5.67 17.28 -5.38
CA LYS A 102 5.60 18.40 -4.46
C LYS A 102 5.94 17.94 -3.02
N PRO A 103 6.90 18.60 -2.36
CA PRO A 103 7.30 18.22 -1.01
C PRO A 103 6.22 18.60 0.02
N HIS A 104 6.25 17.91 1.16
CA HIS A 104 5.48 18.23 2.36
C HIS A 104 6.32 17.91 3.60
N PRO A 105 6.29 18.72 4.69
CA PRO A 105 7.14 18.51 5.88
C PRO A 105 6.98 17.13 6.53
N ASN A 106 5.78 16.57 6.47
CA ASN A 106 5.45 15.27 7.06
C ASN A 106 5.46 14.12 6.03
N ILE A 107 5.89 14.35 4.79
CA ILE A 107 6.08 13.30 3.78
C ILE A 107 7.57 13.09 3.53
N GLU A 108 7.99 11.84 3.56
CA GLU A 108 9.34 11.42 3.24
C GLU A 108 9.31 10.42 2.09
N PHE A 109 10.08 10.70 1.05
CA PHE A 109 10.22 9.80 -0.10
C PHE A 109 11.39 8.85 0.13
N VAL A 110 11.12 7.55 0.13
CA VAL A 110 12.11 6.49 0.22
C VAL A 110 12.31 5.91 -1.18
N TYR A 111 13.41 6.29 -1.83
CA TYR A 111 13.70 5.85 -3.18
C TYR A 111 14.29 4.46 -3.19
N LEU A 112 13.59 3.54 -3.83
CA LEU A 112 14.00 2.15 -3.98
C LEU A 112 14.99 2.01 -5.14
N PRO A 113 16.10 1.27 -4.96
CA PRO A 113 17.01 1.00 -6.06
C PRO A 113 16.35 0.08 -7.10
N PRO A 114 16.80 0.14 -8.37
CA PRO A 114 16.33 -0.80 -9.40
C PRO A 114 16.44 -2.26 -8.94
N LYS A 115 15.45 -3.08 -9.27
CA LYS A 115 15.35 -4.49 -8.87
C LYS A 115 15.08 -4.76 -7.38
N HIS A 116 14.80 -3.76 -6.58
CA HIS A 116 14.32 -3.99 -5.21
C HIS A 116 12.95 -4.69 -5.26
N ASP A 117 12.74 -5.71 -4.42
CA ASP A 117 11.51 -6.53 -4.46
C ASP A 117 10.23 -5.70 -4.24
N LEU A 118 10.28 -4.67 -3.39
CA LEU A 118 9.14 -3.76 -3.17
C LEU A 118 8.68 -2.97 -4.41
N ILE A 119 9.49 -2.89 -5.49
CA ILE A 119 9.05 -2.28 -6.76
C ILE A 119 7.92 -3.09 -7.41
N ARG A 120 7.84 -4.38 -7.09
CA ARG A 120 6.76 -5.25 -7.56
C ARG A 120 5.56 -5.27 -6.61
N GLU A 121 5.58 -4.46 -5.56
CA GLU A 121 4.55 -4.48 -4.53
C GLU A 121 3.81 -3.14 -4.42
N TRP A 122 2.49 -3.23 -4.38
CA TRP A 122 1.61 -2.17 -3.91
C TRP A 122 1.33 -2.43 -2.44
N PHE A 123 1.64 -1.51 -1.55
CA PHE A 123 1.37 -1.72 -0.14
C PHE A 123 0.94 -0.45 0.58
N LEU A 124 0.17 -0.63 1.65
CA LEU A 124 -0.21 0.41 2.59
C LEU A 124 -0.21 -0.20 3.99
N LEU A 125 0.71 0.26 4.85
CA LEU A 125 0.73 -0.07 6.27
C LEU A 125 0.36 1.18 7.05
N ILE A 126 -0.59 1.04 7.97
CA ILE A 126 -1.05 2.13 8.84
C ILE A 126 -0.76 1.74 10.29
N ASP A 127 0.10 2.53 10.94
CA ASP A 127 0.39 2.46 12.37
C ASP A 127 -0.37 3.58 13.10
N HIS A 128 -1.66 3.36 13.30
CA HIS A 128 -2.51 4.28 14.05
C HIS A 128 -2.61 3.83 15.51
N PRO A 129 -2.64 4.75 16.50
CA PRO A 129 -2.70 4.39 17.93
C PRO A 129 -3.84 3.42 18.29
N LYS A 130 -5.00 3.60 17.66
CA LYS A 130 -6.21 2.77 17.93
C LYS A 130 -6.44 1.66 16.90
N ARG A 131 -5.82 1.74 15.73
CA ARG A 131 -6.09 0.83 14.59
C ARG A 131 -4.82 0.57 13.82
N LYS A 132 -4.61 -0.67 13.45
CA LYS A 132 -3.49 -1.07 12.61
C LYS A 132 -4.02 -1.82 11.40
N SER A 133 -3.48 -1.51 10.22
CA SER A 133 -3.84 -2.23 9.00
C SER A 133 -2.64 -2.41 8.08
N MET A 134 -2.67 -3.48 7.34
CA MET A 134 -1.67 -3.79 6.32
C MET A 134 -2.36 -4.37 5.09
N LEU A 135 -2.20 -3.70 3.97
CA LEU A 135 -2.54 -4.15 2.63
C LEU A 135 -1.23 -4.36 1.87
N VAL A 136 -1.07 -5.52 1.27
CA VAL A 136 0.08 -5.81 0.40
C VAL A 136 -0.40 -6.58 -0.81
N ALA A 137 -0.04 -6.14 -2.00
CA ALA A 137 -0.37 -6.80 -3.25
C ALA A 137 0.85 -6.84 -4.19
N TYR A 138 1.15 -8.02 -4.70
CA TYR A 138 2.24 -8.28 -5.62
C TYR A 138 1.75 -8.18 -7.06
N ASP A 139 2.48 -7.45 -7.89
CA ASP A 139 2.21 -7.25 -9.30
C ASP A 139 2.60 -8.50 -10.10
N LEU A 140 1.59 -9.25 -10.54
CA LEU A 140 1.78 -10.49 -11.32
C LEU A 140 2.32 -10.23 -12.73
N ASP A 141 1.95 -9.10 -13.30
CA ASP A 141 2.20 -8.79 -14.72
C ASP A 141 3.45 -7.93 -14.94
N GLY A 142 3.69 -6.95 -14.08
CA GLY A 142 4.73 -5.95 -14.26
C GLY A 142 4.36 -4.85 -15.25
N PHE A 143 5.16 -3.78 -15.25
CA PHE A 143 4.99 -2.66 -16.18
C PHE A 143 5.25 -3.07 -17.63
N GLY A 144 4.47 -2.52 -18.57
CA GLY A 144 4.67 -2.70 -20.00
C GLY A 144 4.03 -3.95 -20.60
N LYS A 145 3.35 -4.79 -19.82
CA LYS A 145 2.63 -5.95 -20.34
C LYS A 145 1.38 -5.55 -21.12
N TYR A 146 0.68 -4.54 -20.67
CA TYR A 146 -0.54 -4.03 -21.28
C TYR A 146 -0.33 -2.58 -21.75
N GLU A 147 -0.99 -2.20 -22.85
CA GLU A 147 -1.08 -0.81 -23.29
C GLU A 147 -1.76 0.05 -22.22
N ASP A 148 -2.88 -0.46 -21.67
CA ASP A 148 -3.52 0.12 -20.48
C ASP A 148 -2.97 -0.55 -19.21
N GLU A 149 -2.09 0.12 -18.50
CA GLU A 149 -1.46 -0.36 -17.27
C GLU A 149 -2.46 -0.71 -16.15
N LYS A 150 -3.69 -0.15 -16.20
CA LYS A 150 -4.77 -0.49 -15.25
C LYS A 150 -5.27 -1.92 -15.35
N LYS A 151 -4.97 -2.61 -16.45
CA LYS A 151 -5.31 -4.03 -16.64
C LYS A 151 -4.37 -4.99 -15.92
N ARG A 152 -3.30 -4.51 -15.30
CA ARG A 152 -2.39 -5.37 -14.53
C ARG A 152 -3.10 -6.02 -13.35
N ASN A 153 -2.79 -7.29 -13.13
CA ASN A 153 -3.33 -8.11 -12.04
C ASN A 153 -2.35 -8.17 -10.87
N PHE A 154 -2.92 -8.16 -9.69
CA PHE A 154 -2.20 -8.23 -8.42
C PHE A 154 -2.77 -9.35 -7.56
N ILE A 155 -1.91 -10.05 -6.85
CA ILE A 155 -2.27 -11.00 -5.80
C ILE A 155 -1.79 -10.47 -4.45
N GLY A 156 -2.64 -10.54 -3.42
CA GLY A 156 -2.25 -9.94 -2.15
C GLY A 156 -3.12 -10.37 -0.98
N PHE A 157 -2.95 -9.61 0.10
CA PHE A 157 -3.68 -9.80 1.33
C PHE A 157 -3.94 -8.48 2.04
N LYS A 158 -4.96 -8.51 2.90
CA LYS A 158 -5.26 -7.43 3.84
C LYS A 158 -5.46 -8.01 5.24
N THR A 159 -4.83 -7.39 6.23
CA THR A 159 -4.97 -7.79 7.63
C THR A 159 -5.02 -6.59 8.57
N ASN A 160 -5.82 -6.73 9.62
CA ASN A 160 -5.85 -5.80 10.75
C ASN A 160 -5.25 -6.43 12.03
N ASN A 161 -4.61 -7.61 11.92
CA ASN A 161 -3.94 -8.25 13.04
C ASN A 161 -2.76 -7.38 13.51
N PRO A 162 -2.81 -6.85 14.76
CA PRO A 162 -1.81 -5.89 15.23
C PRO A 162 -0.40 -6.46 15.28
N LEU A 163 -0.25 -7.76 15.53
CA LEU A 163 1.05 -8.42 15.59
C LEU A 163 1.68 -8.52 14.21
N LEU A 164 0.90 -8.92 13.19
CA LEU A 164 1.37 -8.99 11.81
C LEU A 164 1.71 -7.60 11.28
N VAL A 165 0.85 -6.61 11.52
CA VAL A 165 1.11 -5.23 11.09
C VAL A 165 2.38 -4.69 11.74
N LYS A 166 2.59 -4.90 13.05
CA LYS A 166 3.82 -4.49 13.74
C LYS A 166 5.07 -5.17 13.16
N LYS A 167 4.99 -6.47 12.80
CA LYS A 167 6.09 -7.17 12.13
C LYS A 167 6.38 -6.54 10.76
N GLY A 168 5.36 -6.24 9.96
CA GLY A 168 5.50 -5.55 8.67
C GLY A 168 6.16 -4.18 8.81
N ILE A 169 5.73 -3.38 9.79
CA ILE A 169 6.31 -2.07 10.08
C ILE A 169 7.79 -2.18 10.50
N ARG A 170 8.13 -3.16 11.34
CA ARG A 170 9.55 -3.39 11.72
C ARG A 170 10.39 -3.73 10.48
N LEU A 171 9.88 -4.55 9.60
CA LEU A 171 10.57 -4.93 8.37
C LEU A 171 10.78 -3.71 7.47
N ILE A 172 9.73 -2.92 7.21
CA ILE A 172 9.84 -1.74 6.35
C ILE A 172 10.80 -0.69 6.93
N LYS A 173 10.86 -0.54 8.26
CA LYS A 173 11.78 0.37 8.94
C LYS A 173 13.26 0.02 8.78
N THR A 174 13.60 -1.18 8.35
CA THR A 174 15.01 -1.56 8.10
C THR A 174 15.61 -0.88 6.87
N ILE A 175 14.79 -0.22 6.07
CA ILE A 175 15.19 0.41 4.82
C ILE A 175 14.92 1.92 4.75
N ILE A 176 14.48 2.52 5.87
CA ILE A 176 14.30 3.99 6.02
C ILE A 176 15.56 4.64 6.56
#